data_bd96020541cbc21850cecd6e761ebee6
#
_entry.id   bd96020541cbc21850cecd6e761ebee6
#
_cell.length_a   1.000
_cell.length_b   1.000
_cell.length_c   1.000
_cell.angle_alpha   90.00
_cell.angle_beta   90.00
_cell.angle_gamma   90.00
#
_symmetry.space_group_name_H-M   'P 1'
#
loop_
_entity.id
_entity.type
_entity.pdbx_description
1 polymer ?
#
loop_
_entity_poly.entity_id
_entity_poly.type
_entity_poly.pdbx_seq_one_letter_code
_entity_poly.pdbx_strand_id
1 'polypeptide(L)'
;MIIGQQLMKAKLWGSFCTSPAIRNFKNNFFSEFLATFILIFGILYIVEPNIIVEGLDANFGIGSLGALPVGILVWVIGLSLGGTTGYAINPARDLGPRIIYQLIPRKNKISDWAYSWIPIFGPSLGAWQ
;
A
#
# COMPACT_ATOMS: atom_id res chain seq x y z
N MET A 1 4.87 -20.37 26.90
CA MET A 1 4.05 -19.16 27.08
C MET A 1 4.67 -17.88 26.48
N ILE A 2 5.98 -17.67 26.62
CA ILE A 2 6.69 -16.46 26.13
C ILE A 2 6.70 -16.33 24.60
N ILE A 3 6.98 -17.41 23.86
CA ILE A 3 7.04 -17.43 22.39
C ILE A 3 5.67 -17.10 21.77
N GLY A 4 4.59 -17.65 22.30
CA GLY A 4 3.23 -17.36 21.81
C GLY A 4 2.81 -15.91 21.99
N GLN A 5 3.23 -15.26 23.07
CA GLN A 5 2.97 -13.84 23.32
C GLN A 5 3.81 -12.93 22.37
N GLN A 6 5.04 -13.33 22.06
CA GLN A 6 5.88 -12.61 21.11
C GLN A 6 5.32 -12.68 19.69
N LEU A 7 4.91 -13.88 19.26
CA LEU A 7 4.28 -14.08 17.94
C LEU A 7 2.95 -13.32 17.80
N MET A 8 2.15 -13.29 18.86
CA MET A 8 0.89 -12.56 18.86
C MET A 8 1.11 -11.04 18.83
N LYS A 9 2.15 -10.53 19.50
CA LYS A 9 2.55 -9.12 19.43
C LYS A 9 3.01 -8.73 18.02
N ALA A 10 3.86 -9.56 17.39
CA ALA A 10 4.36 -9.33 16.05
C ALA A 10 3.25 -9.37 15.00
N LYS A 11 2.33 -10.34 15.10
CA LYS A 11 1.15 -10.44 14.22
C LYS A 11 0.24 -9.22 14.35
N LEU A 12 -0.06 -8.80 15.58
CA LEU A 12 -0.92 -7.65 15.80
C LEU A 12 -0.27 -6.35 15.28
N TRP A 13 1.00 -6.15 15.55
CA TRP A 13 1.72 -4.99 15.06
C TRP A 13 1.75 -4.95 13.52
N GLY A 14 2.06 -6.06 12.86
CA GLY A 14 2.05 -6.18 11.41
C GLY A 14 0.68 -5.94 10.76
N SER A 15 -0.41 -6.08 11.53
CA SER A 15 -1.76 -5.74 11.04
C SER A 15 -2.05 -4.24 11.02
N PHE A 16 -1.37 -3.46 11.87
CA PHE A 16 -1.58 -2.02 12.00
C PHE A 16 -0.49 -1.18 11.33
N CYS A 17 0.76 -1.62 11.45
CA CYS A 17 1.92 -0.84 11.02
C CYS A 17 2.65 -1.55 9.89
N THR A 18 2.96 -0.83 8.82
CA THR A 18 3.87 -1.31 7.80
C THR A 18 5.26 -1.48 8.39
N SER A 19 5.85 -2.64 8.20
CA SER A 19 7.14 -2.99 8.76
C SER A 19 8.04 -3.63 7.70
N PRO A 20 9.29 -3.16 7.56
CA PRO A 20 10.20 -3.73 6.59
C PRO A 20 10.71 -5.10 7.06
N ALA A 21 10.77 -6.06 6.15
CA ALA A 21 11.48 -7.31 6.39
C ALA A 21 12.99 -7.07 6.52
N ILE A 22 13.52 -6.13 5.74
CA ILE A 22 14.91 -5.68 5.78
C ILE A 22 14.95 -4.19 6.03
N ARG A 23 15.54 -3.76 7.15
CA ARG A 23 15.58 -2.34 7.54
C ARG A 23 16.71 -1.61 6.82
N ASN A 24 16.43 -1.18 5.59
CA ASN A 24 17.30 -0.32 4.81
C ASN A 24 16.49 0.89 4.34
N PHE A 25 16.64 2.02 5.01
CA PHE A 25 15.82 3.21 4.76
C PHE A 25 15.87 3.71 3.32
N LYS A 26 17.05 3.73 2.70
CA LYS A 26 17.23 4.21 1.32
C LYS A 26 16.53 3.29 0.32
N ASN A 27 16.79 2.00 0.42
CA ASN A 27 16.20 1.02 -0.49
C ASN A 27 14.68 0.91 -0.29
N ASN A 28 14.24 0.94 0.96
CA ASN A 28 12.82 0.87 1.28
C ASN A 28 12.06 2.10 0.78
N PHE A 29 12.66 3.30 0.94
CA PHE A 29 12.09 4.52 0.40
C PHE A 29 11.97 4.46 -1.13
N PHE A 30 13.03 4.02 -1.82
CA PHE A 30 13.01 3.87 -3.27
C PHE A 30 11.98 2.82 -3.73
N SER A 31 11.85 1.72 -3.00
CA SER A 31 10.84 0.69 -3.31
C SER A 31 9.41 1.21 -3.15
N GLU A 32 9.10 1.95 -2.08
CA GLU A 32 7.78 2.56 -1.88
C GLU A 32 7.49 3.65 -2.92
N PHE A 33 8.48 4.47 -3.26
CA PHE A 33 8.39 5.45 -4.34
C PHE A 33 8.08 4.78 -5.67
N LEU A 34 8.89 3.80 -6.07
CA LEU A 34 8.75 3.10 -7.35
C LEU A 34 7.44 2.31 -7.43
N ALA A 35 7.07 1.62 -6.36
CA ALA A 35 5.83 0.85 -6.31
C ALA A 35 4.59 1.75 -6.51
N THR A 36 4.58 2.91 -5.85
CA THR A 36 3.48 3.87 -5.98
C THR A 36 3.49 4.56 -7.35
N PHE A 37 4.67 4.91 -7.86
CA PHE A 37 4.82 5.45 -9.22
C PHE A 37 4.22 4.49 -10.26
N ILE A 38 4.60 3.20 -10.22
CA ILE A 38 4.08 2.18 -11.13
C ILE A 38 2.56 2.02 -10.97
N LEU A 39 2.06 2.09 -9.73
CA LEU A 39 0.62 2.00 -9.46
C LEU A 39 -0.14 3.15 -10.13
N ILE A 40 0.24 4.40 -9.86
CA ILE A 40 -0.46 5.57 -10.43
C ILE A 40 -0.31 5.61 -11.94
N PHE A 41 0.91 5.40 -12.45
CA PHE A 41 1.17 5.32 -13.88
C PHE A 41 0.30 4.25 -14.54
N GLY A 42 0.23 3.04 -13.98
CA GLY A 42 -0.61 1.96 -14.49
C GLY A 42 -2.09 2.30 -14.48
N ILE A 43 -2.59 2.93 -13.41
CA ILE A 43 -3.99 3.37 -13.33
C ILE A 43 -4.32 4.37 -14.43
N LEU A 44 -3.43 5.32 -14.74
CA LEU A 44 -3.65 6.31 -15.79
C LEU A 44 -3.71 5.68 -17.20
N TYR A 45 -3.08 4.52 -17.39
CA TYR A 45 -3.10 3.77 -18.66
C TYR A 45 -4.12 2.64 -18.72
N ILE A 46 -4.78 2.32 -17.61
CA ILE A 46 -5.93 1.39 -17.60
C ILE A 46 -7.14 2.17 -18.11
N VAL A 47 -7.40 2.05 -19.40
CA VAL A 47 -8.53 2.72 -20.07
C VAL A 47 -9.74 1.79 -20.03
N GLU A 48 -10.89 2.33 -19.62
CA GLU A 48 -12.16 1.60 -19.78
C GLU A 48 -12.47 1.43 -21.28
N PRO A 49 -12.96 0.24 -21.69
CA PRO A 49 -13.35 0.03 -23.07
C PRO A 49 -14.56 0.92 -23.41
N ASN A 50 -14.36 1.91 -24.27
CA ASN A 50 -15.40 2.77 -24.83
C ASN A 50 -15.82 2.21 -26.18
N ILE A 51 -17.08 1.80 -26.30
CA ILE A 51 -17.70 1.46 -27.58
C ILE A 51 -18.51 2.67 -28.04
N ILE A 52 -18.01 3.38 -29.03
CA ILE A 52 -18.75 4.45 -29.68
C ILE A 52 -19.68 3.82 -30.72
N VAL A 53 -20.99 3.81 -30.46
CA VAL A 53 -21.99 3.43 -31.42
C VAL A 53 -22.58 4.75 -32.01
N GLU A 54 -22.47 4.95 -33.31
CA GLU A 54 -23.04 6.14 -33.97
C GLU A 54 -24.52 6.26 -33.63
N GLY A 55 -24.90 7.40 -33.03
CA GLY A 55 -26.30 7.72 -32.65
C GLY A 55 -26.71 7.29 -31.24
N LEU A 56 -25.82 6.71 -30.43
CA LEU A 56 -26.09 6.40 -29.02
C LEU A 56 -24.92 6.94 -28.16
N ASP A 57 -25.17 8.00 -27.40
CA ASP A 57 -24.25 8.47 -26.33
C ASP A 57 -24.34 7.54 -25.11
N ALA A 58 -23.95 6.28 -25.30
CA ALA A 58 -23.93 5.31 -24.23
C ALA A 58 -22.50 4.86 -23.96
N ASN A 59 -21.95 5.25 -22.81
CA ASN A 59 -20.70 4.71 -22.29
C ASN A 59 -20.97 3.30 -21.75
N PHE A 60 -20.56 2.29 -22.49
CA PHE A 60 -20.59 0.91 -22.03
C PHE A 60 -19.34 0.64 -21.17
N GLY A 61 -19.42 0.93 -19.86
CA GLY A 61 -18.42 0.51 -18.91
C GLY A 61 -18.57 -0.97 -18.57
N ILE A 62 -17.47 -1.63 -18.16
CA ILE A 62 -17.51 -3.04 -17.67
C ILE A 62 -18.13 -3.15 -16.26
N GLY A 63 -18.79 -2.10 -15.78
CA GLY A 63 -19.51 -2.07 -14.51
C GLY A 63 -18.62 -2.44 -13.32
N SER A 64 -19.08 -3.40 -12.49
CA SER A 64 -18.35 -3.85 -11.29
C SER A 64 -16.99 -4.51 -11.58
N LEU A 65 -16.71 -4.89 -12.82
CA LEU A 65 -15.41 -5.44 -13.24
C LEU A 65 -14.39 -4.35 -13.57
N GLY A 66 -14.77 -3.07 -13.64
CA GLY A 66 -13.86 -1.95 -13.95
C GLY A 66 -12.66 -1.82 -13.03
N ALA A 67 -12.81 -2.22 -11.77
CA ALA A 67 -11.73 -2.20 -10.79
C ALA A 67 -10.78 -3.43 -10.87
N LEU A 68 -11.14 -4.48 -11.62
CA LEU A 68 -10.36 -5.72 -11.68
C LEU A 68 -8.92 -5.53 -12.21
N PRO A 69 -8.67 -4.79 -13.30
CA PRO A 69 -7.31 -4.55 -13.79
C PRO A 69 -6.45 -3.82 -12.77
N VAL A 70 -7.00 -2.83 -12.05
CA VAL A 70 -6.32 -2.11 -10.98
C VAL A 70 -6.00 -3.05 -9.82
N GLY A 71 -6.95 -3.91 -9.43
CA GLY A 71 -6.73 -4.93 -8.39
C GLY A 71 -5.60 -5.90 -8.75
N ILE A 72 -5.53 -6.35 -9.99
CA ILE A 72 -4.44 -7.21 -10.49
C ILE A 72 -3.10 -6.44 -10.46
N LEU A 73 -3.08 -5.19 -10.89
CA LEU A 73 -1.88 -4.33 -10.84
C LEU A 73 -1.36 -4.20 -9.41
N VAL A 74 -2.23 -3.88 -8.45
CA VAL A 74 -1.88 -3.80 -7.02
C VAL A 74 -1.31 -5.13 -6.53
N TRP A 75 -1.92 -6.25 -6.91
CA TRP A 75 -1.46 -7.57 -6.51
C TRP A 75 -0.07 -7.89 -7.06
N VAL A 76 0.18 -7.61 -8.35
CA VAL A 76 1.49 -7.83 -8.99
C VAL A 76 2.57 -6.96 -8.33
N ILE A 77 2.28 -5.68 -8.04
CA ILE A 77 3.20 -4.79 -7.33
C ILE A 77 3.51 -5.36 -5.93
N GLY A 78 2.49 -5.86 -5.23
CA GLY A 78 2.66 -6.48 -3.91
C GLY A 78 3.58 -7.69 -3.93
N LEU A 79 3.43 -8.56 -4.92
CA LEU A 79 4.27 -9.75 -5.09
C LEU A 79 5.71 -9.41 -5.47
N SER A 80 5.93 -8.36 -6.28
CA SER A 80 7.25 -8.01 -6.82
C SER A 80 8.06 -7.08 -5.90
N LEU A 81 7.45 -6.05 -5.33
CA LEU A 81 8.13 -4.98 -4.59
C LEU A 81 7.76 -4.93 -3.09
N GLY A 82 6.72 -5.66 -2.68
CA GLY A 82 6.20 -5.57 -1.31
C GLY A 82 7.05 -6.26 -0.25
N GLY A 83 7.87 -7.23 -0.62
CA GLY A 83 8.59 -8.08 0.32
C GLY A 83 9.59 -7.35 1.21
N THR A 84 10.21 -6.29 0.73
CA THR A 84 11.25 -5.55 1.46
C THR A 84 10.71 -4.50 2.41
N THR A 85 9.62 -3.83 2.05
CA THR A 85 9.12 -2.63 2.74
C THR A 85 7.93 -2.89 3.65
N GLY A 86 7.23 -4.00 3.44
CA GLY A 86 5.93 -4.29 4.07
C GLY A 86 4.75 -3.73 3.29
N TYR A 87 4.98 -3.19 2.09
CA TYR A 87 3.95 -2.87 1.11
C TYR A 87 2.93 -1.83 1.58
N ALA A 88 3.37 -0.61 1.82
CA ALA A 88 2.48 0.49 2.15
C ALA A 88 1.79 1.06 0.92
N ILE A 89 2.53 1.53 -0.06
CA ILE A 89 2.12 2.19 -1.33
C ILE A 89 1.02 3.25 -1.18
N ASN A 90 0.68 3.58 0.04
CA ASN A 90 -0.35 4.56 0.39
C ASN A 90 -0.05 5.12 1.78
N PRO A 91 0.17 6.44 1.92
CA PRO A 91 0.45 7.07 3.21
C PRO A 91 -0.64 6.82 4.26
N ALA A 92 -1.91 6.89 3.86
CA ALA A 92 -3.04 6.73 4.78
C ALA A 92 -3.16 5.29 5.29
N ARG A 93 -2.79 4.31 4.47
CA ARG A 93 -2.83 2.88 4.82
C ARG A 93 -1.83 2.53 5.94
N ASP A 94 -0.75 3.29 6.08
CA ASP A 94 0.19 3.13 7.19
C ASP A 94 -0.10 4.09 8.35
N LEU A 95 -0.27 5.37 8.06
CA LEU A 95 -0.38 6.42 9.07
C LEU A 95 -1.63 6.25 9.96
N GLY A 96 -2.79 6.02 9.36
CA GLY A 96 -4.05 5.86 10.09
C GLY A 96 -4.00 4.70 11.10
N PRO A 97 -3.75 3.46 10.65
CA PRO A 97 -3.65 2.32 11.56
C PRO A 97 -2.50 2.47 12.58
N ARG A 98 -1.39 3.09 12.23
CA ARG A 98 -0.26 3.33 13.14
C ARG A 98 -0.66 4.27 14.28
N ILE A 99 -1.41 5.35 13.99
CA ILE A 99 -1.97 6.25 15.00
C ILE A 99 -2.92 5.47 15.93
N ILE A 100 -3.85 4.71 15.36
CA ILE A 100 -4.78 3.91 16.17
C ILE A 100 -4.03 2.92 17.04
N TYR A 101 -3.02 2.22 16.51
CA TYR A 101 -2.20 1.31 17.28
C TYR A 101 -1.47 2.03 18.44
N GLN A 102 -1.03 3.28 18.22
CA GLN A 102 -0.43 4.10 19.28
C GLN A 102 -1.43 4.46 20.39
N LEU A 103 -2.69 4.67 20.05
CA LEU A 103 -3.73 5.03 21.02
C LEU A 103 -4.26 3.83 21.81
N ILE A 104 -4.18 2.60 21.29
CA ILE A 104 -4.65 1.41 22.02
C ILE A 104 -3.90 1.28 23.35
N PRO A 105 -4.56 1.15 24.51
CA PRO A 105 -3.92 1.01 25.81
C PRO A 105 -3.27 -0.39 25.96
N ARG A 106 -2.00 -0.50 25.65
CA ARG A 106 -1.21 -1.75 25.78
C ARG A 106 0.16 -1.48 26.39
N LYS A 107 0.60 -2.39 27.24
CA LYS A 107 1.97 -2.39 27.78
C LYS A 107 2.96 -2.83 26.69
N ASN A 108 4.13 -2.20 26.63
CA ASN A 108 5.24 -2.55 25.74
C ASN A 108 4.88 -2.56 24.23
N LYS A 109 4.15 -1.56 23.76
CA LYS A 109 3.88 -1.35 22.34
C LYS A 109 5.04 -0.58 21.69
N ILE A 110 5.34 -0.94 20.45
CA ILE A 110 6.32 -0.26 19.62
C ILE A 110 5.62 0.12 18.32
N SER A 111 5.38 1.42 18.11
CA SER A 111 4.72 1.92 16.88
C SER A 111 5.68 2.25 15.76
N ASP A 112 7.00 2.12 16.01
CA ASP A 112 8.09 2.34 15.06
C ASP A 112 7.94 3.63 14.21
N TRP A 113 7.74 4.74 14.89
CA TRP A 113 7.62 6.05 14.25
C TRP A 113 8.88 6.44 13.47
N ALA A 114 10.05 5.90 13.85
CA ALA A 114 11.29 6.13 13.14
C ALA A 114 11.29 5.58 11.70
N TYR A 115 10.40 4.63 11.39
CA TYR A 115 10.23 4.11 10.04
C TYR A 115 9.08 4.77 9.28
N SER A 116 8.10 5.36 9.99
CA SER A 116 6.83 5.83 9.41
C SER A 116 6.97 6.85 8.28
N TRP A 117 8.06 7.63 8.26
CA TRP A 117 8.30 8.61 7.21
C TRP A 117 8.46 7.98 5.82
N ILE A 118 8.94 6.74 5.73
CA ILE A 118 9.11 6.01 4.46
C ILE A 118 7.76 5.75 3.79
N PRO A 119 6.79 5.05 4.44
CA PRO A 119 5.48 4.84 3.87
C PRO A 119 4.63 6.12 3.71
N ILE A 120 5.06 7.24 4.29
CA ILE A 120 4.42 8.54 4.07
C ILE A 120 5.01 9.24 2.85
N PHE A 121 6.31 9.51 2.85
CA PHE A 121 6.95 10.32 1.81
C PHE A 121 7.28 9.54 0.54
N GLY A 122 7.64 8.25 0.63
CA GLY A 122 7.91 7.42 -0.53
C GLY A 122 6.72 7.38 -1.49
N PRO A 123 5.54 6.92 -1.05
CA PRO A 123 4.34 6.91 -1.88
C PRO A 123 3.88 8.31 -2.31
N SER A 124 3.95 9.32 -1.43
CA SER A 124 3.55 10.69 -1.78
C SER A 124 4.35 11.25 -2.95
N LEU A 125 5.67 11.03 -2.94
CA LEU A 125 6.53 11.44 -4.05
C LEU A 125 6.36 10.56 -5.28
N GLY A 126 6.11 9.27 -5.11
CA GLY A 126 5.83 8.35 -6.21
C GLY A 126 4.52 8.66 -6.95
N ALA A 127 3.55 9.25 -6.24
CA ALA A 127 2.27 9.68 -6.82
C ALA A 127 2.34 11.06 -7.50
N TRP A 128 3.40 11.82 -7.30
CA TRP A 128 3.59 13.13 -7.92
C TRP A 128 4.09 12.96 -9.36
N GLN A 129 3.17 12.94 -10.31
CA GLN A 129 3.43 12.87 -11.76
C GLN A 129 2.90 14.09 -12.49
#